data_dee493eb6c16210c086e134efde3f967
#
_entry.id   dee493eb6c16210c086e134efde3f967
#
_cell.length_a   1.000
_cell.length_b   1.000
_cell.length_c   1.000
_cell.angle_alpha   90.00
_cell.angle_beta   90.00
_cell.angle_gamma   90.00
#
_symmetry.space_group_name_H-M   'P 1'
#
loop_
_entity.id
_entity.type
_entity.pdbx_description
1 polymer ?
#
loop_
_entity_poly.entity_id
_entity_poly.type
_entity_poly.pdbx_seq_one_letter_code
_entity_poly.pdbx_strand_id
1 'polypeptide(L)'
;MSNTASLKKEYAERIAPALMKQFNYSSPMQVPVLKKIVINEGLGAAVADKKIIDVAINEITAITGQKAVATVSRKDISNFKLRKKMPIGVMVTLRRERMYEFLERLVRVALPRIRDFKGIESKLDGNGNHSLGIKEQIIFPEINIDNIMRLTGMNITFVTTAKTDEEGYALLKEFGLPFKNAKNS
;
A
#
# COMPACT_ATOMS: atom_id res chain seq x y z
N MET A 1 -2.38 -21.89 17.49
CA MET A 1 -3.41 -20.83 17.53
C MET A 1 -3.18 -19.96 16.32
N SER A 2 -4.11 -19.90 15.36
CA SER A 2 -3.99 -19.04 14.17
C SER A 2 -4.05 -17.59 14.64
N ASN A 3 -2.96 -16.87 14.50
CA ASN A 3 -2.85 -15.45 14.82
C ASN A 3 -3.64 -14.68 13.75
N THR A 4 -4.96 -14.60 13.89
CA THR A 4 -5.81 -13.86 12.97
C THR A 4 -5.52 -12.38 13.18
N ALA A 5 -5.11 -11.67 12.12
CA ALA A 5 -4.80 -10.26 12.17
C ALA A 5 -5.94 -9.46 12.85
N SER A 6 -5.58 -8.62 13.82
CA SER A 6 -6.52 -7.86 14.66
C SER A 6 -7.53 -7.09 13.81
N LEU A 7 -7.07 -6.41 12.75
CA LEU A 7 -7.93 -5.65 11.83
C LEU A 7 -8.92 -6.51 11.03
N LYS A 8 -8.64 -7.79 10.81
CA LYS A 8 -9.59 -8.68 10.13
C LYS A 8 -10.79 -9.00 11.01
N LYS A 9 -10.57 -9.19 12.31
CA LYS A 9 -11.64 -9.37 13.29
C LYS A 9 -12.44 -8.08 13.44
N GLU A 10 -11.75 -6.96 13.57
CA GLU A 10 -12.36 -5.64 13.67
C GLU A 10 -13.21 -5.29 12.45
N TYR A 11 -12.80 -5.70 11.25
CA TYR A 11 -13.61 -5.56 10.05
C TYR A 11 -14.96 -6.29 10.20
N ALA A 12 -14.96 -7.55 10.63
CA ALA A 12 -16.16 -8.35 10.73
C ALA A 12 -17.10 -7.87 11.86
N GLU A 13 -16.54 -7.48 13.01
CA GLU A 13 -17.30 -7.17 14.22
C GLU A 13 -17.77 -5.71 14.27
N ARG A 14 -16.99 -4.76 13.75
CA ARG A 14 -17.25 -3.33 13.86
C ARG A 14 -17.48 -2.65 12.50
N ILE A 15 -16.54 -2.80 11.57
CA ILE A 15 -16.51 -1.99 10.35
C ILE A 15 -17.64 -2.38 9.39
N ALA A 16 -17.84 -3.66 9.12
CA ALA A 16 -18.87 -4.12 8.20
C ALA A 16 -20.30 -3.76 8.67
N PRO A 17 -20.69 -3.93 9.95
CA PRO A 17 -21.99 -3.45 10.45
C PRO A 17 -22.15 -1.93 10.39
N ALA A 18 -21.08 -1.16 10.64
CA ALA A 18 -21.12 0.29 10.56
C ALA A 18 -21.38 0.78 9.12
N LEU A 19 -20.64 0.24 8.14
CA LEU A 19 -20.83 0.56 6.72
C LEU A 19 -22.21 0.11 6.20
N MET A 20 -22.69 -1.04 6.67
CA MET A 20 -24.04 -1.53 6.32
C MET A 20 -25.12 -0.54 6.72
N LYS A 21 -25.02 0.06 7.91
CA LYS A 21 -25.94 1.08 8.39
C LYS A 21 -25.78 2.41 7.66
N GLN A 22 -24.53 2.82 7.40
CA GLN A 22 -24.22 4.09 6.76
C GLN A 22 -24.75 4.18 5.32
N PHE A 23 -24.62 3.10 4.55
CA PHE A 23 -25.01 3.06 3.13
C PHE A 23 -26.31 2.30 2.88
N ASN A 24 -27.03 1.86 3.94
CA ASN A 24 -28.30 1.12 3.87
C ASN A 24 -28.26 -0.08 2.93
N TYR A 25 -27.18 -0.89 2.99
CA TYR A 25 -27.08 -2.10 2.17
C TYR A 25 -28.12 -3.14 2.59
N SER A 26 -28.76 -3.77 1.60
CA SER A 26 -29.76 -4.83 1.81
C SER A 26 -29.13 -6.19 2.14
N SER A 27 -27.85 -6.40 1.82
CA SER A 27 -27.12 -7.64 2.05
C SER A 27 -25.70 -7.39 2.56
N PRO A 28 -25.20 -8.18 3.52
CA PRO A 28 -23.81 -8.11 3.97
C PRO A 28 -22.77 -8.29 2.86
N MET A 29 -23.14 -8.99 1.78
CA MET A 29 -22.26 -9.22 0.63
C MET A 29 -22.03 -7.98 -0.24
N GLN A 30 -22.83 -6.92 -0.06
CA GLN A 30 -22.67 -5.65 -0.76
C GLN A 30 -21.66 -4.73 -0.08
N VAL A 31 -21.37 -4.98 1.21
CA VAL A 31 -20.43 -4.17 1.97
C VAL A 31 -19.03 -4.22 1.34
N PRO A 32 -18.39 -3.07 1.10
CA PRO A 32 -17.07 -3.02 0.50
C PRO A 32 -16.01 -3.70 1.38
N VAL A 33 -15.12 -4.45 0.73
CA VAL A 33 -14.05 -5.24 1.37
C VAL A 33 -12.70 -4.81 0.77
N LEU A 34 -11.67 -4.81 1.58
CA LEU A 34 -10.30 -4.69 1.08
C LEU A 34 -9.88 -6.00 0.39
N LYS A 35 -9.63 -5.95 -0.92
CA LYS A 35 -9.34 -7.11 -1.76
C LYS A 35 -7.86 -7.48 -1.80
N LYS A 36 -7.00 -6.47 -1.92
CA LYS A 36 -5.53 -6.60 -1.94
C LYS A 36 -4.87 -5.26 -1.65
N ILE A 37 -3.62 -5.32 -1.20
CA ILE A 37 -2.71 -4.18 -1.17
C ILE A 37 -1.57 -4.47 -2.13
N VAL A 38 -1.27 -3.55 -3.02
CA VAL A 38 -0.15 -3.64 -3.95
C VAL A 38 0.88 -2.59 -3.56
N ILE A 39 2.10 -3.04 -3.34
CA ILE A 39 3.25 -2.16 -3.08
C ILE A 39 4.13 -2.22 -4.32
N ASN A 40 4.46 -1.05 -4.84
CA ASN A 40 5.30 -0.92 -6.02
C ASN A 40 6.38 0.13 -5.77
N GLU A 41 7.59 -0.21 -6.14
CA GLU A 41 8.75 0.67 -6.09
C GLU A 41 9.37 0.79 -7.48
N GLY A 42 9.44 2.03 -7.98
CA GLY A 42 10.04 2.34 -9.28
C GLY A 42 11.52 2.71 -9.12
N LEU A 43 12.39 1.91 -9.72
CA LEU A 43 13.84 2.03 -9.59
C LEU A 43 14.49 2.41 -10.92
N GLY A 44 14.30 3.65 -11.37
CA GLY A 44 14.91 4.13 -12.63
C GLY A 44 16.44 4.06 -12.63
N ALA A 45 17.08 4.19 -11.48
CA ALA A 45 18.55 4.06 -11.33
C ALA A 45 19.06 2.62 -11.59
N ALA A 46 18.21 1.61 -11.54
CA ALA A 46 18.55 0.22 -11.82
C ALA A 46 19.00 -0.04 -13.28
N VAL A 47 18.71 0.90 -14.17
CA VAL A 47 19.25 0.87 -15.55
C VAL A 47 20.76 0.94 -15.55
N ALA A 48 21.37 1.71 -14.62
CA ALA A 48 22.82 1.85 -14.47
C ALA A 48 23.42 0.76 -13.56
N ASP A 49 22.72 0.43 -12.46
CA ASP A 49 23.20 -0.57 -11.49
C ASP A 49 22.09 -1.56 -11.12
N LYS A 50 22.23 -2.79 -11.60
CA LYS A 50 21.25 -3.87 -11.34
C LYS A 50 21.19 -4.31 -9.87
N LYS A 51 22.25 -4.11 -9.07
CA LYS A 51 22.30 -4.49 -7.65
C LYS A 51 21.24 -3.78 -6.83
N ILE A 52 20.79 -2.59 -7.27
CA ILE A 52 19.72 -1.82 -6.62
C ILE A 52 18.43 -2.63 -6.57
N ILE A 53 18.14 -3.46 -7.58
CA ILE A 53 16.93 -4.30 -7.60
C ILE A 53 16.98 -5.37 -6.51
N ASP A 54 18.12 -6.03 -6.32
CA ASP A 54 18.24 -7.10 -5.32
C ASP A 54 18.11 -6.54 -3.90
N VAL A 55 18.68 -5.35 -3.67
CA VAL A 55 18.53 -4.63 -2.39
C VAL A 55 17.06 -4.29 -2.14
N ALA A 56 16.38 -3.70 -3.11
CA ALA A 56 14.96 -3.34 -3.00
C ALA A 56 14.05 -4.56 -2.81
N ILE A 57 14.35 -5.70 -3.45
CA ILE A 57 13.62 -6.95 -3.22
C ILE A 57 13.74 -7.37 -1.76
N ASN A 58 14.95 -7.31 -1.19
CA ASN A 58 15.19 -7.67 0.21
C ASN A 58 14.48 -6.72 1.17
N GLU A 59 14.54 -5.39 0.91
CA GLU A 59 13.86 -4.37 1.72
C GLU A 59 12.34 -4.56 1.71
N ILE A 60 11.72 -4.66 0.54
CA ILE A 60 10.26 -4.86 0.43
C ILE A 60 9.85 -6.22 1.02
N THR A 61 10.69 -7.25 0.87
CA THR A 61 10.44 -8.56 1.48
C THR A 61 10.48 -8.48 3.02
N ALA A 62 11.43 -7.73 3.58
CA ALA A 62 11.50 -7.50 5.03
C ALA A 62 10.27 -6.73 5.54
N ILE A 63 9.84 -5.66 4.85
CA ILE A 63 8.66 -4.86 5.20
C ILE A 63 7.38 -5.71 5.17
N THR A 64 7.21 -6.54 4.14
CA THR A 64 5.92 -7.19 3.86
C THR A 64 5.82 -8.62 4.39
N GLY A 65 6.94 -9.24 4.71
CA GLY A 65 7.01 -10.66 5.05
C GLY A 65 6.70 -11.61 3.87
N GLN A 66 6.63 -11.07 2.64
CA GLN A 66 6.39 -11.83 1.42
C GLN A 66 7.45 -11.47 0.38
N LYS A 67 8.04 -12.48 -0.28
CA LYS A 67 9.06 -12.27 -1.30
C LYS A 67 8.52 -11.36 -2.42
N ALA A 68 9.21 -10.25 -2.63
CA ALA A 68 8.89 -9.31 -3.69
C ALA A 68 9.43 -9.79 -5.05
N VAL A 69 8.86 -9.30 -6.14
CA VAL A 69 9.19 -9.69 -7.51
C VAL A 69 9.69 -8.48 -8.29
N ALA A 70 10.80 -8.65 -9.02
CA ALA A 70 11.28 -7.63 -9.93
C ALA A 70 10.30 -7.42 -11.10
N THR A 71 10.00 -6.18 -11.41
CA THR A 71 9.20 -5.79 -12.58
C THR A 71 10.11 -5.41 -13.73
N VAL A 72 9.80 -5.93 -14.92
CA VAL A 72 10.64 -5.74 -16.11
C VAL A 72 9.98 -4.83 -17.13
N SER A 73 10.80 -4.11 -17.89
CA SER A 73 10.34 -3.27 -19.00
C SER A 73 9.67 -4.11 -20.09
N ARG A 74 8.55 -3.61 -20.61
CA ARG A 74 7.82 -4.23 -21.74
C ARG A 74 8.27 -3.73 -23.12
N LYS A 75 8.86 -2.52 -23.17
CA LYS A 75 9.26 -1.83 -24.40
C LYS A 75 10.69 -1.34 -24.30
N ASP A 76 11.33 -1.14 -25.47
CA ASP A 76 12.58 -0.44 -25.59
C ASP A 76 12.32 1.07 -25.62
N ILE A 77 13.05 1.85 -24.80
CA ILE A 77 12.93 3.31 -24.78
C ILE A 77 14.35 3.89 -24.78
N SER A 78 14.78 4.39 -25.92
CA SER A 78 16.15 4.87 -26.13
C SER A 78 16.51 6.07 -25.23
N ASN A 79 15.58 7.02 -25.04
CA ASN A 79 15.79 8.21 -24.19
C ASN A 79 16.15 7.85 -22.75
N PHE A 80 15.64 6.73 -22.23
CA PHE A 80 15.93 6.24 -20.88
C PHE A 80 17.00 5.14 -20.87
N LYS A 81 17.67 4.87 -22.00
CA LYS A 81 18.62 3.75 -22.15
C LYS A 81 18.04 2.39 -21.72
N LEU A 82 16.73 2.23 -21.85
CA LEU A 82 15.95 1.10 -21.38
C LEU A 82 15.73 0.11 -22.51
N ARG A 83 16.01 -1.17 -22.24
CA ARG A 83 15.70 -2.28 -23.15
C ARG A 83 14.62 -3.19 -22.59
N LYS A 84 13.90 -3.84 -23.46
CA LYS A 84 12.89 -4.88 -23.13
C LYS A 84 13.52 -5.92 -22.19
N LYS A 85 12.74 -6.35 -21.19
CA LYS A 85 13.14 -7.29 -20.14
C LYS A 85 14.19 -6.77 -19.12
N MET A 86 14.58 -5.51 -19.17
CA MET A 86 15.42 -4.94 -18.10
C MET A 86 14.58 -4.76 -16.83
N PRO A 87 15.08 -5.18 -15.65
CA PRO A 87 14.40 -4.94 -14.37
C PRO A 87 14.51 -3.45 -14.01
N ILE A 88 13.37 -2.82 -13.69
CA ILE A 88 13.26 -1.38 -13.42
C ILE A 88 12.42 -1.05 -12.19
N GLY A 89 11.96 -2.04 -11.47
CA GLY A 89 11.20 -1.85 -10.25
C GLY A 89 10.95 -3.16 -9.53
N VAL A 90 10.32 -3.05 -8.38
CA VAL A 90 9.96 -4.16 -7.52
C VAL A 90 8.50 -4.04 -7.11
N MET A 91 7.78 -5.15 -7.05
CA MET A 91 6.37 -5.18 -6.69
C MET A 91 6.05 -6.38 -5.79
N VAL A 92 5.10 -6.17 -4.87
CA VAL A 92 4.48 -7.23 -4.09
C VAL A 92 2.98 -7.02 -4.00
N THR A 93 2.21 -8.09 -3.99
CA THR A 93 0.75 -8.06 -3.80
C THR A 93 0.39 -8.85 -2.56
N LEU A 94 -0.14 -8.16 -1.56
CA LEU A 94 -0.58 -8.74 -0.30
C LEU A 94 -2.08 -9.04 -0.33
N ARG A 95 -2.47 -10.18 0.24
CA ARG A 95 -3.86 -10.63 0.35
C ARG A 95 -4.10 -11.29 1.70
N ARG A 96 -5.38 -11.41 2.11
CA ARG A 96 -5.82 -12.12 3.32
C ARG A 96 -5.10 -11.63 4.58
N GLU A 97 -4.59 -12.53 5.41
CA GLU A 97 -3.93 -12.23 6.69
C GLU A 97 -2.79 -11.20 6.55
N ARG A 98 -1.84 -11.46 5.64
CA ARG A 98 -0.67 -10.59 5.43
C ARG A 98 -1.06 -9.17 5.01
N MET A 99 -2.15 -9.02 4.29
CA MET A 99 -2.70 -7.71 3.90
C MET A 99 -3.16 -6.92 5.12
N TYR A 100 -3.91 -7.55 6.03
CA TYR A 100 -4.38 -6.89 7.26
C TYR A 100 -3.24 -6.60 8.24
N GLU A 101 -2.27 -7.51 8.39
CA GLU A 101 -1.08 -7.29 9.20
C GLU A 101 -0.25 -6.11 8.70
N PHE A 102 -0.04 -6.04 7.39
CA PHE A 102 0.66 -4.91 6.77
C PHE A 102 -0.11 -3.60 6.97
N LEU A 103 -1.44 -3.60 6.77
CA LEU A 103 -2.27 -2.42 6.99
C LEU A 103 -2.19 -1.93 8.43
N GLU A 104 -2.25 -2.84 9.40
CA GLU A 104 -2.14 -2.50 10.83
C GLU A 104 -0.80 -1.84 11.15
N ARG A 105 0.32 -2.40 10.68
CA ARG A 105 1.65 -1.82 10.87
C ARG A 105 1.80 -0.48 10.16
N LEU A 106 1.27 -0.36 8.95
CA LEU A 106 1.28 0.90 8.20
C LEU A 106 0.57 2.01 8.98
N VAL A 107 -0.66 1.77 9.45
CA VAL A 107 -1.48 2.78 10.13
C VAL A 107 -0.94 3.12 11.52
N ARG A 108 -0.59 2.11 12.31
CA ARG A 108 -0.22 2.30 13.73
C ARG A 108 1.25 2.67 13.94
N VAL A 109 2.15 2.24 13.06
CA VAL A 109 3.59 2.37 13.25
C VAL A 109 4.24 3.25 12.18
N ALA A 110 4.04 2.94 10.89
CA ALA A 110 4.77 3.58 9.81
C ALA A 110 4.30 5.02 9.54
N LEU A 111 3.00 5.26 9.40
CA LEU A 111 2.47 6.60 9.11
C LEU A 111 2.81 7.64 10.18
N PRO A 112 2.70 7.36 11.49
CA PRO A 112 3.10 8.33 12.52
C PRO A 112 4.59 8.68 12.51
N ARG A 113 5.46 7.85 11.92
CA ARG A 113 6.90 8.10 11.81
C ARG A 113 7.28 8.99 10.63
N ILE A 114 6.34 9.28 9.73
CA ILE A 114 6.59 10.22 8.63
C ILE A 114 6.80 11.62 9.21
N ARG A 115 7.93 12.23 8.87
CA ARG A 115 8.22 13.61 9.26
C ARG A 115 7.21 14.56 8.61
N ASP A 116 6.66 15.49 9.42
CA ASP A 116 5.67 16.48 8.98
C ASP A 116 4.41 15.88 8.32
N PHE A 117 3.95 14.74 8.86
CA PHE A 117 2.77 14.06 8.34
C PHE A 117 1.50 14.91 8.50
N LYS A 118 0.92 15.34 7.39
CA LYS A 118 -0.31 16.17 7.34
C LYS A 118 -1.58 15.39 7.00
N GLY A 119 -1.51 14.06 7.01
CA GLY A 119 -2.60 13.20 6.56
C GLY A 119 -2.49 12.79 5.09
N ILE A 120 -3.29 11.81 4.71
CA ILE A 120 -3.37 11.22 3.36
C ILE A 120 -4.37 12.03 2.54
N GLU A 121 -4.11 12.23 1.26
CA GLU A 121 -5.09 12.87 0.36
C GLU A 121 -6.34 12.02 0.23
N SER A 122 -7.50 12.66 0.23
CA SER A 122 -8.80 11.97 0.15
C SER A 122 -9.22 11.59 -1.27
N LYS A 123 -8.39 11.91 -2.30
CA LYS A 123 -8.70 11.61 -3.70
C LYS A 123 -8.52 10.13 -4.00
N LEU A 124 -9.55 9.47 -4.48
CA LEU A 124 -9.59 8.11 -4.96
C LEU A 124 -9.57 8.08 -6.50
N ASP A 125 -9.62 6.87 -7.08
CA ASP A 125 -9.48 6.65 -8.53
C ASP A 125 -10.81 6.66 -9.32
N GLY A 126 -11.95 6.93 -8.69
CA GLY A 126 -13.28 6.84 -9.27
C GLY A 126 -13.95 5.46 -9.11
N ASN A 127 -13.21 4.45 -8.66
CA ASN A 127 -13.69 3.09 -8.43
C ASN A 127 -13.46 2.61 -6.99
N GLY A 128 -13.30 3.54 -6.06
CA GLY A 128 -13.09 3.24 -4.64
C GLY A 128 -11.72 2.68 -4.27
N ASN A 129 -10.72 2.73 -5.16
CA ASN A 129 -9.36 2.38 -4.81
C ASN A 129 -8.56 3.63 -4.43
N HIS A 130 -7.57 3.46 -3.56
CA HIS A 130 -6.71 4.55 -3.12
C HIS A 130 -5.23 4.21 -3.29
N SER A 131 -4.43 5.20 -3.72
CA SER A 131 -2.98 5.06 -3.83
C SER A 131 -2.28 6.08 -2.94
N LEU A 132 -1.40 5.60 -2.07
CA LEU A 132 -0.57 6.37 -1.16
C LEU A 132 0.88 6.34 -1.64
N GLY A 133 1.47 7.50 -1.89
CA GLY A 133 2.90 7.64 -2.16
C GLY A 133 3.68 7.89 -0.86
N ILE A 134 4.67 7.06 -0.61
CA ILE A 134 5.64 7.22 0.49
C ILE A 134 6.96 7.64 -0.12
N LYS A 135 7.57 8.69 0.41
CA LYS A 135 8.83 9.24 -0.13
C LYS A 135 10.06 8.46 0.33
N GLU A 136 10.02 7.89 1.53
CA GLU A 136 11.16 7.28 2.20
C GLU A 136 10.78 5.94 2.82
N GLN A 137 11.54 4.88 2.54
CA GLN A 137 11.32 3.55 3.11
C GLN A 137 11.68 3.45 4.60
N ILE A 138 12.41 4.41 5.15
CA ILE A 138 12.90 4.42 6.55
C ILE A 138 11.77 4.45 7.58
N ILE A 139 10.56 4.83 7.18
CA ILE A 139 9.41 4.85 8.08
C ILE A 139 9.06 3.46 8.63
N PHE A 140 9.48 2.40 7.93
CA PHE A 140 9.27 1.03 8.36
C PHE A 140 10.37 0.58 9.31
N PRO A 141 10.03 0.13 10.54
CA PRO A 141 11.02 -0.27 11.54
C PRO A 141 11.80 -1.54 11.17
N GLU A 142 11.30 -2.30 10.21
CA GLU A 142 11.93 -3.53 9.72
C GLU A 142 13.19 -3.27 8.90
N ILE A 143 13.38 -2.02 8.44
CA ILE A 143 14.55 -1.62 7.65
C ILE A 143 15.66 -1.15 8.57
N ASN A 144 16.85 -1.74 8.41
CA ASN A 144 18.04 -1.25 9.08
C ASN A 144 18.64 -0.09 8.29
N ILE A 145 18.72 1.07 8.92
CA ILE A 145 19.20 2.33 8.32
C ILE A 145 20.65 2.20 7.84
N ASP A 146 21.48 1.42 8.53
CA ASP A 146 22.90 1.24 8.20
C ASP A 146 23.11 0.50 6.86
N ASN A 147 22.13 -0.28 6.43
CA ASN A 147 22.20 -1.08 5.20
C ASN A 147 21.53 -0.41 3.99
N ILE A 148 21.00 0.80 4.16
CA ILE A 148 20.35 1.53 3.07
C ILE A 148 21.39 2.12 2.12
N MET A 149 21.39 1.63 0.88
CA MET A 149 22.24 2.21 -0.17
C MET A 149 21.69 3.54 -0.71
N ARG A 150 20.37 3.69 -0.73
CA ARG A 150 19.68 4.87 -1.26
C ARG A 150 18.29 5.01 -0.65
N LEU A 151 17.88 6.25 -0.39
CA LEU A 151 16.50 6.57 -0.07
C LEU A 151 15.63 6.40 -1.31
N THR A 152 14.63 5.53 -1.20
CA THR A 152 13.68 5.23 -2.27
C THR A 152 12.25 5.37 -1.78
N GLY A 153 11.39 5.85 -2.66
CA GLY A 153 9.97 5.97 -2.40
C GLY A 153 9.19 4.80 -2.96
N MET A 154 8.04 4.53 -2.40
CA MET A 154 7.15 3.47 -2.85
C MET A 154 5.70 3.94 -2.94
N ASN A 155 4.93 3.32 -3.82
CA ASN A 155 3.49 3.51 -3.93
C ASN A 155 2.77 2.32 -3.33
N ILE A 156 1.83 2.59 -2.42
CA ILE A 156 0.97 1.58 -1.79
C ILE A 156 -0.44 1.81 -2.31
N THR A 157 -0.98 0.84 -3.04
CA THR A 157 -2.33 0.90 -3.61
C THR A 157 -3.26 -0.05 -2.88
N PHE A 158 -4.31 0.50 -2.30
CA PHE A 158 -5.39 -0.23 -1.65
C PHE A 158 -6.48 -0.51 -2.68
N VAL A 159 -6.68 -1.77 -3.01
CA VAL A 159 -7.72 -2.19 -3.96
C VAL A 159 -8.89 -2.74 -3.16
N THR A 160 -10.05 -2.10 -3.32
CA THR A 160 -11.29 -2.46 -2.63
C THR A 160 -12.30 -3.09 -3.58
N THR A 161 -13.44 -3.50 -3.07
CA THR A 161 -14.60 -3.93 -3.86
C THR A 161 -15.68 -2.84 -3.92
N ALA A 162 -15.39 -1.65 -3.39
CA ALA A 162 -16.29 -0.51 -3.46
C ALA A 162 -16.61 -0.15 -4.92
N LYS A 163 -17.80 0.36 -5.16
CA LYS A 163 -18.24 0.81 -6.48
C LYS A 163 -18.06 2.31 -6.66
N THR A 164 -18.07 3.05 -5.55
CA THR A 164 -17.93 4.50 -5.52
C THR A 164 -16.78 4.91 -4.62
N ASP A 165 -16.26 6.11 -4.84
CA ASP A 165 -15.19 6.67 -4.01
C ASP A 165 -15.64 6.93 -2.57
N GLU A 166 -16.92 7.26 -2.37
CA GLU A 166 -17.50 7.46 -1.03
C GLU A 166 -17.46 6.19 -0.20
N GLU A 167 -17.84 5.04 -0.80
CA GLU A 167 -17.77 3.73 -0.15
C GLU A 167 -16.33 3.35 0.18
N GLY A 168 -15.40 3.55 -0.79
CA GLY A 168 -13.97 3.27 -0.61
C GLY A 168 -13.35 4.14 0.47
N TYR A 169 -13.67 5.43 0.48
CA TYR A 169 -13.20 6.38 1.51
C TYR A 169 -13.70 5.98 2.90
N ALA A 170 -15.01 5.69 3.05
CA ALA A 170 -15.58 5.28 4.31
C ALA A 170 -14.92 3.99 4.85
N LEU A 171 -14.73 2.98 3.98
CA LEU A 171 -14.03 1.75 4.34
C LEU A 171 -12.61 2.01 4.86
N LEU A 172 -11.81 2.77 4.12
CA LEU A 172 -10.42 3.03 4.47
C LEU A 172 -10.30 3.91 5.73
N LYS A 173 -11.23 4.85 5.92
CA LYS A 173 -11.33 5.66 7.14
C LYS A 173 -11.64 4.81 8.37
N GLU A 174 -12.56 3.86 8.25
CA GLU A 174 -12.89 2.93 9.34
C GLU A 174 -11.72 1.99 9.69
N PHE A 175 -10.84 1.66 8.74
CA PHE A 175 -9.58 0.98 9.02
C PHE A 175 -8.53 1.86 9.72
N GLY A 176 -8.83 3.16 9.90
CA GLY A 176 -7.97 4.10 10.63
C GLY A 176 -6.96 4.83 9.75
N LEU A 177 -7.10 4.85 8.42
CA LEU A 177 -6.25 5.69 7.59
C LEU A 177 -6.53 7.18 7.87
N PRO A 178 -5.50 7.96 8.21
CA PRO A 178 -5.64 9.36 8.57
C PRO A 178 -5.72 10.24 7.33
N PHE A 179 -6.92 10.43 6.79
CA PHE A 179 -7.16 11.35 5.69
C PHE A 179 -7.09 12.81 6.15
N LYS A 180 -6.59 13.69 5.28
CA LYS A 180 -6.70 15.13 5.47
C LYS A 180 -8.18 15.53 5.49
N ASN A 181 -8.56 16.35 6.46
CA ASN A 181 -9.90 16.92 6.44
C ASN A 181 -10.05 17.79 5.20
N ALA A 182 -11.08 17.55 4.40
CA ALA A 182 -11.36 18.26 3.15
C ALA A 182 -11.68 19.77 3.31
N LYS A 183 -11.52 20.35 4.52
CA LYS A 183 -11.87 21.72 4.85
C LYS A 183 -10.73 22.74 4.79
N ASN A 184 -9.53 22.35 4.36
CA ASN A 184 -8.38 23.29 4.29
C ASN A 184 -7.68 23.22 2.91
N SER A 185 -8.40 23.47 1.86
CA SER A 185 -7.83 23.83 0.55
C SER A 185 -8.56 25.03 0.00
#